data_a0a6fec4cc72862f17f6d02389638cc1
#
_entry.id   a0a6fec4cc72862f17f6d02389638cc1
#
_cell.length_a   1.000
_cell.length_b   1.000
_cell.length_c   1.000
_cell.angle_alpha   90.00
_cell.angle_beta   90.00
_cell.angle_gamma   90.00
#
_symmetry.space_group_name_H-M   'P 1'
#
loop_
_entity.id
_entity.type
_entity.pdbx_description
1 polymer ?
#
loop_
_entity_poly.entity_id
_entity_poly.type
_entity_poly.pdbx_seq_one_letter_code
_entity_poly.pdbx_strand_id
1 'polypeptide(L)' 'PLESLPDNLTVNGNLYLTGTKITELPKNLNVGGGLSLWATPLSKKYTKEQLEKMYPNTRIFI' A
#
# COMPACT_ATOMS: atom_id res chain seq x y z
N PRO A 1 7.84 -9.44 -10.78
CA PRO A 1 6.79 -8.72 -10.05
C PRO A 1 7.02 -8.77 -8.55
N LEU A 2 6.64 -7.70 -7.89
CA LEU A 2 6.85 -7.53 -6.47
C LEU A 2 5.74 -8.24 -5.70
N GLU A 3 6.13 -9.08 -4.72
CA GLU A 3 5.15 -9.80 -3.92
C GLU A 3 5.11 -9.30 -2.47
N SER A 4 6.17 -8.66 -2.01
CA SER A 4 6.23 -8.13 -0.65
C SER A 4 7.21 -6.97 -0.58
N LEU A 5 7.13 -6.22 0.51
CA LEU A 5 8.01 -5.09 0.79
C LEU A 5 8.71 -5.33 2.12
N PRO A 6 9.91 -4.76 2.31
CA PRO A 6 10.58 -4.87 3.61
C PRO A 6 9.83 -4.13 4.70
N ASP A 7 9.95 -4.60 5.94
CA ASP A 7 9.37 -3.92 7.09
C ASP A 7 10.08 -2.57 7.29
N ASN A 8 9.36 -1.64 7.90
CA ASN A 8 9.88 -0.30 8.22
C ASN A 8 10.24 0.52 6.97
N LEU A 9 9.57 0.24 5.86
CA LEU A 9 9.79 0.99 4.62
C LEU A 9 9.23 2.41 4.75
N THR A 10 10.04 3.39 4.36
CA THR A 10 9.62 4.78 4.32
C THR A 10 9.73 5.30 2.90
N VAL A 11 8.66 5.90 2.41
CA VAL A 11 8.62 6.51 1.07
C VAL A 11 8.24 7.97 1.24
N ASN A 12 9.11 8.87 0.80
CA ASN A 12 8.88 10.32 0.96
C ASN A 12 7.92 10.90 -0.05
N GLY A 13 7.61 10.19 -1.09
CA GLY A 13 6.65 10.60 -2.11
C GLY A 13 5.56 9.58 -2.24
N ASN A 14 5.14 9.33 -3.48
CA ASN A 14 4.11 8.34 -3.77
C ASN A 14 4.73 6.96 -3.96
N LEU A 15 4.03 5.94 -3.51
CA LEU A 15 4.41 4.56 -3.72
C LEU A 15 3.41 3.91 -4.67
N TYR A 16 3.87 3.48 -5.83
CA TYR A 16 3.03 2.88 -6.85
C TYR A 16 3.24 1.36 -6.87
N LEU A 17 2.21 0.62 -6.49
CA LEU A 17 2.24 -0.83 -6.49
C LEU A 17 1.25 -1.41 -7.49
N THR A 18 0.81 -0.59 -8.43
CA THR A 18 -0.16 -0.98 -9.45
C THR A 18 0.36 -2.17 -10.28
N GLY A 19 -0.48 -3.18 -10.41
CA GLY A 19 -0.13 -4.34 -11.24
C GLY A 19 0.84 -5.33 -10.61
N THR A 20 1.23 -5.12 -9.35
CA THR A 20 2.09 -6.07 -8.65
C THR A 20 1.26 -7.20 -8.05
N LYS A 21 1.94 -8.25 -7.58
CA LYS A 21 1.27 -9.39 -6.94
C LYS A 21 1.28 -9.29 -5.42
N ILE A 22 1.42 -8.09 -4.89
CA ILE A 22 1.51 -7.89 -3.45
C ILE A 22 0.18 -8.27 -2.77
N THR A 23 0.28 -9.02 -1.68
CA THR A 23 -0.89 -9.47 -0.92
C THR A 23 -0.97 -8.86 0.46
N GLU A 24 0.15 -8.34 0.98
CA GLU A 24 0.22 -7.74 2.30
C GLU A 24 1.13 -6.53 2.27
N LEU A 25 0.87 -5.59 3.15
CA LEU A 25 1.74 -4.44 3.34
C LEU A 25 2.67 -4.70 4.52
N PRO A 26 3.87 -4.12 4.51
CA PRO A 26 4.84 -4.34 5.60
C PRO A 26 4.41 -3.63 6.88
N LYS A 27 5.00 -4.07 7.98
CA LYS A 27 4.83 -3.37 9.26
C LYS A 27 5.52 -2.02 9.20
N ASN A 28 4.92 -1.04 9.86
CA ASN A 28 5.51 0.30 9.98
C ASN A 28 5.79 0.95 8.62
N LEU A 29 4.93 0.71 7.65
CA LEU A 29 5.03 1.37 6.36
C LEU A 29 4.65 2.84 6.51
N ASN A 30 5.54 3.72 6.06
CA ASN A 30 5.29 5.16 6.05
C ASN A 30 5.39 5.67 4.62
N VAL A 31 4.30 6.24 4.13
CA VAL A 31 4.27 6.84 2.80
C VAL A 31 3.86 8.29 2.96
N GLY A 32 4.73 9.21 2.55
CA GLY A 32 4.46 10.64 2.71
C GLY A 32 3.39 11.18 1.78
N GLY A 33 3.20 10.54 0.64
CA GLY A 33 2.19 10.94 -0.35
C GLY A 33 1.09 9.92 -0.45
N GLY A 34 0.85 9.41 -1.66
CA GLY A 34 -0.19 8.43 -1.93
C GLY A 34 0.34 7.01 -2.12
N LEU A 35 -0.50 6.06 -1.82
CA LEU A 35 -0.22 4.64 -2.02
C LEU A 35 -1.21 4.11 -3.06
N SER A 36 -0.70 3.70 -4.21
CA SER A 36 -1.53 3.19 -5.30
C SER A 36 -1.49 1.66 -5.30
N LEU A 37 -2.67 1.04 -5.17
CA LEU A 37 -2.80 -0.41 -5.09
C LEU A 37 -3.71 -0.98 -6.19
N TRP A 38 -3.86 -0.25 -7.29
CA TRP A 38 -4.69 -0.69 -8.41
C TRP A 38 -4.22 -2.05 -8.94
N ALA A 39 -5.18 -2.91 -9.24
CA ALA A 39 -4.91 -4.20 -9.88
C ALA A 39 -3.94 -5.07 -9.07
N THR A 40 -4.03 -5.02 -7.76
CA THR A 40 -3.26 -5.89 -6.87
C THR A 40 -4.20 -6.84 -6.14
N PRO A 41 -3.71 -8.02 -5.70
CA PRO A 41 -4.53 -8.90 -4.84
C PRO A 41 -4.93 -8.21 -3.53
N LEU A 42 -4.09 -7.32 -3.04
CA LEU A 42 -4.35 -6.57 -1.81
C LEU A 42 -5.61 -5.71 -1.95
N SER A 43 -5.83 -5.10 -3.12
CA SER A 43 -7.00 -4.26 -3.34
C SER A 43 -8.31 -5.04 -3.33
N LYS A 44 -8.23 -6.37 -3.51
CA LYS A 44 -9.39 -7.25 -3.43
C LYS A 44 -9.57 -7.80 -2.02
N LYS A 45 -8.49 -7.87 -1.26
CA LYS A 45 -8.50 -8.42 0.10
C LYS A 45 -9.01 -7.38 1.10
N TYR A 46 -8.67 -6.12 0.91
CA TYR A 46 -9.07 -5.03 1.80
C TYR A 46 -9.83 -3.97 1.04
N THR A 47 -10.78 -3.33 1.73
CA THR A 47 -11.47 -2.17 1.17
C THR A 47 -10.60 -0.93 1.39
N LYS A 48 -10.92 0.13 0.65
CA LYS A 48 -10.25 1.41 0.81
C LYS A 48 -10.37 1.91 2.26
N GLU A 49 -11.57 1.76 2.84
CA GLU A 49 -11.81 2.19 4.23
C GLU A 49 -10.91 1.45 5.22
N GLN A 50 -10.74 0.15 5.02
CA GLN A 50 -9.87 -0.64 5.89
C GLN A 50 -8.43 -0.18 5.79
N LEU A 51 -7.96 0.08 4.58
CA LEU A 51 -6.59 0.54 4.35
C LEU A 51 -6.38 1.94 4.92
N GLU A 52 -7.37 2.81 4.80
CA GLU A 52 -7.27 4.16 5.36
C GLU A 52 -7.20 4.14 6.88
N LYS A 53 -7.87 3.19 7.51
CA LYS A 53 -7.78 3.03 8.97
C LYS A 53 -6.42 2.50 9.40
N MET A 54 -5.83 1.61 8.60
CA MET A 54 -4.51 1.08 8.89
C MET A 54 -3.42 2.12 8.68
N TYR A 55 -3.61 3.01 7.72
CA TYR A 55 -2.63 4.02 7.34
C TYR A 55 -3.30 5.39 7.25
N PRO A 56 -3.67 5.98 8.39
CA PRO A 56 -4.47 7.22 8.40
C PRO A 56 -3.76 8.43 7.80
N ASN A 57 -2.43 8.40 7.74
CA ASN A 57 -1.65 9.52 7.21
C ASN A 57 -1.27 9.32 5.74
N THR A 58 -1.78 8.28 5.11
CA THR A 58 -1.46 7.93 3.72
C THR A 58 -2.71 7.97 2.88
N ARG A 59 -2.61 8.59 1.71
CA ARG A 59 -3.71 8.56 0.73
C ARG A 59 -3.70 7.21 0.04
N ILE A 60 -4.86 6.58 0.00
CA ILE A 60 -5.00 5.25 -0.60
C ILE A 60 -5.76 5.37 -1.91
N PHE A 61 -5.19 4.81 -2.97
CA PHE A 61 -5.81 4.76 -4.30
C PHE A 61 -6.00 3.30 -4.70
N ILE A 62 -7.22 2.87 -4.77
CA ILE A 62 -7.57 1.52 -5.23
C ILE A 62 -8.82 1.51 -6.09
#